data_ca9cc9fc33d8743e9b2b172e363aff2c
#
_entry.id   ca9cc9fc33d8743e9b2b172e363aff2c
#
_cell.length_a   1.000
_cell.length_b   1.000
_cell.length_c   1.000
_cell.angle_alpha   90.00
_cell.angle_beta   90.00
_cell.angle_gamma   90.00
#
_symmetry.space_group_name_H-M   'P 1'
#
loop_
_entity.id
_entity.type
_entity.pdbx_description
1 polymer ?
#
loop_
_entity_poly.entity_id
_entity_poly.type
_entity_poly.pdbx_seq_one_letter_code
_entity_poly.pdbx_strand_id
1 'polypeptide(L)'
;MTRTARGVIAFIYLLPALALAQQLPRADRVPGGIALVELGVGADQPMPRVRYLDRQISVLNRDGKWLAMVGIPLDTEAGIQALLVNDKEIKFQVNDKEYATQHLTISNKRQVNPNEQDMERITAERVRINKALASWSNNDPLKRDFVPPVDGERTSSFGLRRFFNGEPRNPHSGMDIDGNEGDPIVSPGAGTIVETGDFFFNGNTVFVDHGQGLVTMYCHLSRIDVKPGQTVEAGDTLGLVGSTGRVTGPHLHWSVSLNQAMVNPGLFLPTEADTAD
;
A
#
# COMPACT_ATOMS: atom_id res chain seq x y z
N MET A 1 19.21 -70.88 23.15
CA MET A 1 18.12 -69.84 23.14
C MET A 1 18.72 -68.56 22.64
N THR A 2 18.63 -68.32 21.35
CA THR A 2 19.19 -67.11 20.68
C THR A 2 18.05 -66.12 20.41
N ARG A 3 18.08 -64.96 21.03
CA ARG A 3 17.13 -63.85 20.83
C ARG A 3 17.65 -62.98 19.69
N THR A 4 16.95 -63.00 18.56
CA THR A 4 17.14 -62.07 17.45
C THR A 4 16.47 -60.74 17.76
N ALA A 5 17.24 -59.63 17.87
CA ALA A 5 16.75 -58.27 17.94
C ALA A 5 16.34 -57.78 16.54
N ARG A 6 15.08 -57.46 16.38
CA ARG A 6 14.58 -56.78 15.17
C ARG A 6 14.76 -55.25 15.33
N GLY A 7 15.72 -54.69 14.60
CA GLY A 7 15.83 -53.23 14.50
C GLY A 7 14.71 -52.65 13.63
N VAL A 8 13.98 -51.69 14.18
CA VAL A 8 13.00 -50.89 13.46
C VAL A 8 13.75 -49.68 12.86
N ILE A 9 13.87 -49.67 11.55
CA ILE A 9 14.39 -48.49 10.81
C ILE A 9 13.22 -47.50 10.60
N ALA A 10 13.24 -46.38 11.32
CA ALA A 10 12.29 -45.32 11.08
C ALA A 10 12.75 -44.45 9.88
N PHE A 11 12.02 -44.50 8.79
CA PHE A 11 12.19 -43.59 7.67
C PHE A 11 11.60 -42.22 8.05
N ILE A 12 12.46 -41.24 8.26
CA ILE A 12 12.04 -39.82 8.39
C ILE A 12 11.81 -39.29 6.97
N TYR A 13 10.56 -39.14 6.58
CA TYR A 13 10.21 -38.44 5.36
C TYR A 13 10.42 -36.92 5.62
N LEU A 14 11.51 -36.34 5.10
CA LEU A 14 11.64 -34.91 4.94
C LEU A 14 10.66 -34.48 3.82
N LEU A 15 9.51 -33.95 4.21
CA LEU A 15 8.67 -33.19 3.29
C LEU A 15 9.45 -31.94 2.89
N PRO A 16 9.63 -31.65 1.59
CA PRO A 16 10.18 -30.38 1.17
C PRO A 16 9.23 -29.27 1.66
N ALA A 17 9.74 -28.36 2.46
CA ALA A 17 9.04 -27.11 2.74
C ALA A 17 8.90 -26.40 1.39
N LEU A 18 7.70 -26.37 0.82
CA LEU A 18 7.38 -25.45 -0.26
C LEU A 18 7.60 -24.05 0.32
N ALA A 19 8.72 -23.43 -0.06
CA ALA A 19 8.89 -22.01 0.14
C ALA A 19 7.80 -21.35 -0.72
N LEU A 20 6.76 -20.82 -0.08
CA LEU A 20 5.80 -19.96 -0.75
C LEU A 20 6.63 -18.80 -1.34
N ALA A 21 6.67 -18.75 -2.67
CA ALA A 21 7.33 -17.65 -3.37
C ALA A 21 6.63 -16.36 -2.94
N GLN A 22 7.38 -15.45 -2.33
CA GLN A 22 6.86 -14.14 -1.94
C GLN A 22 6.37 -13.42 -3.18
N GLN A 23 5.08 -13.06 -3.21
CA GLN A 23 4.50 -12.38 -4.36
C GLN A 23 4.90 -10.90 -4.34
N LEU A 24 5.62 -10.47 -5.38
CA LEU A 24 5.82 -9.05 -5.65
C LEU A 24 4.48 -8.42 -6.09
N PRO A 25 4.26 -7.12 -5.84
CA PRO A 25 3.11 -6.45 -6.41
C PRO A 25 3.17 -6.55 -7.94
N ARG A 26 2.02 -6.58 -8.58
CA ARG A 26 1.97 -6.58 -10.05
C ARG A 26 2.57 -5.28 -10.58
N ALA A 27 3.52 -5.42 -11.49
CA ALA A 27 4.09 -4.27 -12.20
C ALA A 27 3.05 -3.69 -13.17
N ASP A 28 2.80 -2.39 -13.06
CA ASP A 28 2.03 -1.60 -14.02
C ASP A 28 2.77 -0.27 -14.21
N ARG A 29 3.57 -0.17 -15.27
CA ARG A 29 4.46 0.96 -15.51
C ARG A 29 3.73 2.14 -16.14
N VAL A 30 2.80 2.71 -15.38
CA VAL A 30 1.95 3.85 -15.76
C VAL A 30 1.96 4.88 -14.62
N PRO A 31 1.55 6.14 -14.83
CA PRO A 31 1.31 7.08 -13.74
C PRO A 31 0.39 6.46 -12.66
N GLY A 32 0.79 6.51 -11.39
CA GLY A 32 0.07 5.86 -10.29
C GLY A 32 0.28 4.35 -10.18
N GLY A 33 1.16 3.77 -10.99
CA GLY A 33 1.50 2.35 -10.96
C GLY A 33 2.83 2.05 -10.28
N ILE A 34 3.37 0.86 -10.56
CA ILE A 34 4.60 0.35 -9.96
C ILE A 34 5.54 -0.15 -11.07
N ALA A 35 6.81 0.26 -11.02
CA ALA A 35 7.86 -0.35 -11.80
C ALA A 35 8.72 -1.27 -10.94
N LEU A 36 8.91 -2.50 -11.39
CA LEU A 36 9.92 -3.42 -10.88
C LEU A 36 11.11 -3.37 -11.83
N VAL A 37 12.28 -2.95 -11.32
CA VAL A 37 13.49 -2.69 -12.13
C VAL A 37 14.66 -3.49 -11.58
N GLU A 38 15.18 -4.45 -12.35
CA GLU A 38 16.40 -5.17 -12.00
C GLU A 38 17.59 -4.20 -12.05
N LEU A 39 18.42 -4.24 -11.01
CA LEU A 39 19.53 -3.29 -10.86
C LEU A 39 20.84 -3.76 -11.50
N GLY A 40 20.84 -4.95 -12.12
CA GLY A 40 22.01 -5.53 -12.76
C GLY A 40 23.15 -5.90 -11.80
N VAL A 41 22.83 -5.95 -10.48
CA VAL A 41 23.78 -6.28 -9.41
C VAL A 41 23.24 -7.50 -8.65
N GLY A 42 24.09 -8.51 -8.43
CA GLY A 42 23.74 -9.68 -7.64
C GLY A 42 23.61 -9.37 -6.15
N ALA A 43 22.80 -10.12 -5.44
CA ALA A 43 22.60 -9.94 -4.00
C ALA A 43 23.75 -10.50 -3.14
N ASP A 44 24.79 -11.04 -3.75
CA ASP A 44 26.11 -11.32 -3.17
C ASP A 44 26.94 -10.03 -2.93
N GLN A 45 26.53 -8.92 -3.57
CA GLN A 45 27.11 -7.60 -3.36
C GLN A 45 26.23 -6.76 -2.41
N PRO A 46 26.80 -5.71 -1.78
CA PRO A 46 26.06 -4.82 -0.92
C PRO A 46 24.83 -4.23 -1.62
N MET A 47 23.73 -4.07 -0.89
CA MET A 47 22.51 -3.44 -1.38
C MET A 47 22.81 -2.04 -1.96
N PRO A 48 22.50 -1.78 -3.23
CA PRO A 48 22.76 -0.50 -3.85
C PRO A 48 21.82 0.59 -3.30
N ARG A 49 22.31 1.84 -3.30
CA ARG A 49 21.48 3.00 -3.01
C ARG A 49 20.72 3.39 -4.28
N VAL A 50 19.40 3.45 -4.20
CA VAL A 50 18.54 3.78 -5.35
C VAL A 50 17.71 5.02 -5.03
N ARG A 51 17.62 5.95 -6.00
CA ARG A 51 16.79 7.16 -5.92
C ARG A 51 15.99 7.34 -7.21
N TYR A 52 14.77 7.89 -7.06
CA TYR A 52 13.89 8.33 -8.13
C TYR A 52 13.23 9.63 -7.72
N LEU A 53 13.28 10.67 -8.54
CA LEU A 53 12.72 12.00 -8.22
C LEU A 53 13.12 12.48 -6.80
N ASP A 54 14.42 12.35 -6.47
CA ASP A 54 14.98 12.67 -5.16
C ASP A 54 14.47 11.87 -3.95
N ARG A 55 13.65 10.85 -4.17
CA ARG A 55 13.16 9.94 -3.14
C ARG A 55 14.01 8.67 -3.07
N GLN A 56 14.21 8.17 -1.86
CA GLN A 56 14.80 6.85 -1.66
C GLN A 56 13.83 5.77 -2.13
N ILE A 57 14.34 4.73 -2.80
CA ILE A 57 13.55 3.66 -3.41
C ILE A 57 13.77 2.35 -2.67
N SER A 58 12.69 1.58 -2.48
CA SER A 58 12.72 0.23 -1.93
C SER A 58 13.60 -0.67 -2.78
N VAL A 59 14.53 -1.39 -2.14
CA VAL A 59 15.41 -2.35 -2.81
C VAL A 59 15.26 -3.71 -2.14
N LEU A 60 14.82 -4.68 -2.90
CA LEU A 60 14.49 -6.02 -2.44
C LEU A 60 15.48 -7.03 -2.99
N ASN A 61 15.87 -8.01 -2.18
CA ASN A 61 16.54 -9.20 -2.68
C ASN A 61 15.48 -10.19 -3.15
N ARG A 62 15.50 -10.53 -4.43
CA ARG A 62 14.62 -11.56 -5.02
C ARG A 62 15.46 -12.44 -5.94
N ASP A 63 15.42 -13.73 -5.70
CA ASP A 63 16.15 -14.76 -6.48
C ASP A 63 17.65 -14.46 -6.64
N GLY A 64 18.29 -13.93 -5.60
CA GLY A 64 19.72 -13.58 -5.60
C GLY A 64 20.07 -12.32 -6.40
N LYS A 65 19.08 -11.48 -6.75
CA LYS A 65 19.26 -10.22 -7.45
C LYS A 65 18.67 -9.05 -6.64
N TRP A 66 19.28 -7.87 -6.81
CA TRP A 66 18.70 -6.63 -6.31
C TRP A 66 17.67 -6.10 -7.30
N LEU A 67 16.46 -5.85 -6.79
CA LEU A 67 15.31 -5.32 -7.52
C LEU A 67 14.84 -4.03 -6.86
N ALA A 68 14.70 -2.96 -7.63
CA ALA A 68 14.04 -1.74 -7.17
C ALA A 68 12.53 -1.84 -7.37
N MET A 69 11.77 -1.54 -6.31
CA MET A 69 10.31 -1.40 -6.35
C MET A 69 9.96 0.09 -6.30
N VAL A 70 9.53 0.63 -7.43
CA VAL A 70 9.39 2.07 -7.67
C VAL A 70 7.92 2.45 -7.75
N GLY A 71 7.44 3.26 -6.82
CA GLY A 71 6.15 3.93 -6.95
C GLY A 71 6.24 5.06 -7.97
N ILE A 72 5.40 5.03 -8.98
CA ILE A 72 5.32 6.05 -10.03
C ILE A 72 4.24 7.07 -9.62
N PRO A 73 4.59 8.35 -9.35
CA PRO A 73 3.58 9.37 -9.03
C PRO A 73 2.50 9.49 -10.12
N LEU A 74 1.29 9.84 -9.72
CA LEU A 74 0.13 9.93 -10.63
C LEU A 74 0.26 11.07 -11.65
N ASP A 75 1.08 12.07 -11.37
CA ASP A 75 1.40 13.23 -12.23
C ASP A 75 2.66 13.01 -13.08
N THR A 76 3.23 11.79 -13.10
CA THR A 76 4.38 11.47 -13.94
C THR A 76 3.97 11.46 -15.41
N GLU A 77 4.73 12.16 -16.27
CA GLU A 77 4.54 12.09 -17.71
C GLU A 77 5.00 10.73 -18.27
N ALA A 78 4.24 10.20 -19.24
CA ALA A 78 4.64 9.00 -19.97
C ALA A 78 5.95 9.23 -20.73
N GLY A 79 6.78 8.20 -20.82
CA GLY A 79 8.09 8.29 -21.47
C GLY A 79 9.18 7.55 -20.71
N ILE A 80 10.43 7.85 -21.07
CA ILE A 80 11.60 7.25 -20.43
C ILE A 80 11.89 7.99 -19.13
N GLN A 81 11.89 7.25 -18.02
CA GLN A 81 12.30 7.70 -16.69
C GLN A 81 13.64 7.08 -16.30
N ALA A 82 14.32 7.64 -15.30
CA ALA A 82 15.61 7.15 -14.85
C ALA A 82 15.68 6.99 -13.32
N LEU A 83 16.23 5.87 -12.88
CA LEU A 83 16.69 5.66 -11.51
C LEU A 83 18.15 6.04 -11.40
N LEU A 84 18.53 6.63 -10.27
CA LEU A 84 19.93 6.83 -9.91
C LEU A 84 20.34 5.70 -8.96
N VAL A 85 21.22 4.79 -9.44
CA VAL A 85 21.70 3.61 -8.73
C VAL A 85 23.20 3.77 -8.47
N ASN A 86 23.64 4.04 -7.23
CA ASN A 86 25.03 4.35 -6.91
C ASN A 86 25.66 5.32 -7.93
N ASP A 87 24.95 6.43 -8.20
CA ASP A 87 25.36 7.50 -9.15
C ASP A 87 25.39 7.10 -10.65
N LYS A 88 24.80 5.95 -11.01
CA LYS A 88 24.60 5.52 -12.41
C LYS A 88 23.12 5.49 -12.75
N GLU A 89 22.78 5.91 -13.95
CA GLU A 89 21.40 5.86 -14.42
C GLU A 89 21.00 4.46 -14.92
N ILE A 90 19.84 4.00 -14.47
CA ILE A 90 19.10 2.88 -15.06
C ILE A 90 17.77 3.41 -15.56
N LYS A 91 17.50 3.25 -16.86
CA LYS A 91 16.29 3.75 -17.50
C LYS A 91 15.16 2.72 -17.48
N PHE A 92 13.93 3.20 -17.33
CA PHE A 92 12.73 2.39 -17.48
C PHE A 92 11.64 3.19 -18.20
N GLN A 93 10.73 2.47 -18.87
CA GLN A 93 9.61 3.08 -19.60
C GLN A 93 8.41 3.24 -18.68
N VAL A 94 7.76 4.41 -18.71
CA VAL A 94 6.42 4.65 -18.19
C VAL A 94 5.48 4.83 -19.38
N ASN A 95 4.43 4.01 -19.44
CA ASN A 95 3.42 4.05 -20.48
C ASN A 95 2.34 5.07 -20.13
N ASP A 96 1.62 5.55 -21.14
CA ASP A 96 0.46 6.42 -20.93
C ASP A 96 -0.72 5.65 -20.32
N LYS A 97 -1.51 6.33 -19.49
CA LYS A 97 -2.75 5.79 -18.94
C LYS A 97 -3.78 6.89 -18.73
N GLU A 98 -4.92 6.71 -19.33
CA GLU A 98 -6.06 7.59 -19.12
C GLU A 98 -6.94 7.05 -17.99
N TYR A 99 -7.23 7.92 -16.99
CA TYR A 99 -8.11 7.61 -15.88
C TYR A 99 -9.52 8.16 -16.11
N ALA A 100 -10.53 7.36 -15.78
CA ALA A 100 -11.93 7.76 -15.90
C ALA A 100 -12.27 8.96 -15.00
N THR A 101 -13.35 9.64 -15.33
CA THR A 101 -13.86 10.78 -14.56
C THR A 101 -15.05 10.33 -13.70
N GLN A 102 -15.07 10.78 -12.45
CA GLN A 102 -16.13 10.52 -11.48
C GLN A 102 -16.73 11.86 -10.99
N HIS A 103 -18.05 11.99 -11.09
CA HIS A 103 -18.79 13.12 -10.56
C HIS A 103 -19.56 12.69 -9.32
N LEU A 104 -19.33 13.38 -8.18
CA LEU A 104 -19.97 13.08 -6.91
C LEU A 104 -20.68 14.32 -6.37
N THR A 105 -21.84 14.10 -5.76
CA THR A 105 -22.55 15.13 -5.01
C THR A 105 -22.29 14.96 -3.53
N ILE A 106 -21.64 15.97 -2.92
CA ILE A 106 -21.35 16.03 -1.49
C ILE A 106 -22.31 17.01 -0.85
N SER A 107 -23.17 16.54 0.04
CA SER A 107 -24.17 17.35 0.74
C SER A 107 -23.56 18.36 1.69
N ASN A 108 -22.50 17.99 2.40
CA ASN A 108 -21.78 18.89 3.30
C ASN A 108 -20.86 19.82 2.49
N LYS A 109 -21.38 21.02 2.16
CA LYS A 109 -20.63 22.04 1.40
C LYS A 109 -19.30 22.44 2.05
N ARG A 110 -19.19 22.37 3.39
CA ARG A 110 -17.96 22.69 4.12
C ARG A 110 -16.84 21.68 3.82
N GLN A 111 -17.18 20.42 3.52
CA GLN A 111 -16.22 19.41 3.08
C GLN A 111 -15.85 19.50 1.58
N VAL A 112 -16.57 20.33 0.82
CA VAL A 112 -16.22 20.65 -0.58
C VAL A 112 -15.39 21.91 -0.63
N ASN A 113 -15.84 22.98 0.03
CA ASN A 113 -15.19 24.28 0.13
C ASN A 113 -15.00 24.67 1.62
N PRO A 114 -13.88 24.20 2.23
CA PRO A 114 -13.57 24.50 3.64
C PRO A 114 -13.42 25.99 3.90
N ASN A 115 -13.84 26.41 5.08
CA ASN A 115 -13.60 27.79 5.56
C ASN A 115 -12.15 27.96 6.06
N GLU A 116 -11.79 29.17 6.48
CA GLU A 116 -10.44 29.50 6.94
C GLU A 116 -9.99 28.63 8.13
N GLN A 117 -10.85 28.44 9.13
CA GLN A 117 -10.57 27.59 10.30
C GLN A 117 -10.36 26.12 9.91
N ASP A 118 -11.15 25.61 8.96
CA ASP A 118 -10.95 24.27 8.43
C ASP A 118 -9.62 24.15 7.68
N MET A 119 -9.23 25.17 6.93
CA MET A 119 -7.98 25.21 6.21
C MET A 119 -6.75 25.23 7.12
N GLU A 120 -6.82 25.87 8.28
CA GLU A 120 -5.79 25.77 9.32
C GLU A 120 -5.65 24.32 9.81
N ARG A 121 -6.77 23.67 10.17
CA ARG A 121 -6.80 22.27 10.57
C ARG A 121 -6.22 21.37 9.47
N ILE A 122 -6.70 21.48 8.22
CA ILE A 122 -6.25 20.69 7.07
C ILE A 122 -4.75 20.87 6.84
N THR A 123 -4.22 22.09 7.01
CA THR A 123 -2.80 22.37 6.81
C THR A 123 -1.94 21.68 7.88
N ALA A 124 -2.35 21.74 9.14
CA ALA A 124 -1.67 21.04 10.23
C ALA A 124 -1.73 19.50 10.04
N GLU A 125 -2.89 18.99 9.65
CA GLU A 125 -3.09 17.54 9.38
C GLU A 125 -2.24 17.06 8.19
N ARG A 126 -2.07 17.88 7.14
CA ARG A 126 -1.21 17.54 6.00
C ARG A 126 0.23 17.28 6.42
N VAL A 127 0.75 18.03 7.41
CA VAL A 127 2.10 17.79 7.95
C VAL A 127 2.19 16.40 8.58
N ARG A 128 1.19 16.00 9.38
CA ARG A 128 1.12 14.67 10.00
C ARG A 128 1.02 13.56 8.95
N ILE A 129 0.12 13.71 7.98
CA ILE A 129 -0.08 12.76 6.88
C ILE A 129 1.22 12.58 6.09
N ASN A 130 1.85 13.69 5.66
CA ASN A 130 3.09 13.62 4.89
C ASN A 130 4.23 12.97 5.69
N LYS A 131 4.31 13.22 7.01
CA LYS A 131 5.28 12.58 7.88
C LYS A 131 5.04 11.06 7.95
N ALA A 132 3.78 10.63 8.09
CA ALA A 132 3.43 9.20 8.11
C ALA A 132 3.76 8.52 6.77
N LEU A 133 3.39 9.14 5.64
CA LEU A 133 3.68 8.62 4.29
C LEU A 133 5.18 8.62 3.94
N ALA A 134 5.98 9.42 4.63
CA ALA A 134 7.44 9.46 4.48
C ALA A 134 8.17 8.50 5.44
N SER A 135 7.44 7.68 6.20
CA SER A 135 8.04 6.68 7.11
C SER A 135 8.94 5.71 6.34
N TRP A 136 10.05 5.36 7.00
CA TRP A 136 11.02 4.44 6.45
C TRP A 136 11.57 3.54 7.56
N SER A 137 11.38 2.25 7.44
CA SER A 137 12.06 1.24 8.23
C SER A 137 12.81 0.28 7.32
N ASN A 138 13.79 -0.45 7.86
CA ASN A 138 14.62 -1.36 7.05
C ASN A 138 14.03 -2.77 6.92
N ASN A 139 12.78 -2.96 7.31
CA ASN A 139 12.09 -4.23 7.16
C ASN A 139 11.86 -4.57 5.69
N ASP A 140 11.81 -5.85 5.34
CA ASP A 140 11.31 -6.27 4.02
C ASP A 140 9.78 -6.05 4.01
N PRO A 141 9.29 -5.13 3.17
CA PRO A 141 7.88 -4.73 3.16
C PRO A 141 6.94 -5.84 2.65
N LEU A 142 7.51 -6.83 1.95
CA LEU A 142 6.77 -7.92 1.30
C LEU A 142 7.24 -9.28 1.80
N LYS A 143 7.48 -9.39 3.11
CA LYS A 143 7.87 -10.66 3.73
C LYS A 143 6.80 -11.75 3.57
N ARG A 144 5.54 -11.36 3.40
CA ARG A 144 4.38 -12.19 3.07
C ARG A 144 3.48 -11.45 2.10
N ASP A 145 2.65 -12.18 1.39
CA ASP A 145 1.64 -11.62 0.49
C ASP A 145 0.62 -10.78 1.28
N PHE A 146 0.15 -9.71 0.68
CA PHE A 146 -0.89 -8.88 1.27
C PHE A 146 -2.24 -9.59 1.18
N VAL A 147 -2.97 -9.56 2.30
CA VAL A 147 -4.38 -9.97 2.35
C VAL A 147 -5.30 -8.77 2.12
N PRO A 148 -6.53 -8.95 1.63
CA PRO A 148 -7.51 -7.87 1.56
C PRO A 148 -7.77 -7.26 2.95
N PRO A 149 -7.77 -5.92 3.09
CA PRO A 149 -7.92 -5.25 4.38
C PRO A 149 -9.35 -5.29 4.94
N VAL A 150 -10.33 -5.57 4.10
CA VAL A 150 -11.75 -5.80 4.45
C VAL A 150 -12.33 -6.75 3.40
N ASP A 151 -13.30 -7.55 3.82
CA ASP A 151 -14.07 -8.41 2.91
C ASP A 151 -15.20 -7.58 2.28
N GLY A 152 -15.08 -7.26 0.99
CA GLY A 152 -16.03 -6.41 0.29
C GLY A 152 -15.68 -6.18 -1.17
N GLU A 153 -16.68 -5.71 -1.92
CA GLU A 153 -16.52 -5.39 -3.33
C GLU A 153 -15.69 -4.10 -3.52
N ARG A 154 -14.84 -4.07 -4.53
CA ARG A 154 -14.05 -2.87 -4.90
C ARG A 154 -14.92 -1.93 -5.73
N THR A 155 -15.43 -0.86 -5.11
CA THR A 155 -16.46 0.01 -5.70
C THR A 155 -15.93 1.25 -6.38
N SER A 156 -14.76 1.75 -5.97
CA SER A 156 -14.16 2.94 -6.57
C SER A 156 -12.66 2.77 -6.74
N SER A 157 -12.19 2.85 -7.98
CA SER A 157 -10.79 2.59 -8.32
C SER A 157 -9.87 3.78 -8.07
N PHE A 158 -8.57 3.47 -7.94
CA PHE A 158 -7.50 4.46 -7.89
C PHE A 158 -7.40 5.28 -9.18
N GLY A 159 -7.01 6.54 -9.05
CA GLY A 159 -6.69 7.42 -10.18
C GLY A 159 -7.90 8.15 -10.79
N LEU A 160 -9.13 7.86 -10.38
CA LEU A 160 -10.32 8.55 -10.90
C LEU A 160 -10.19 10.07 -10.78
N ARG A 161 -10.41 10.80 -11.89
CA ARG A 161 -10.50 12.27 -11.88
C ARG A 161 -11.80 12.67 -11.22
N ARG A 162 -11.73 13.27 -10.03
CA ARG A 162 -12.91 13.57 -9.21
C ARG A 162 -13.41 14.99 -9.40
N PHE A 163 -14.73 15.12 -9.55
CA PHE A 163 -15.47 16.37 -9.50
C PHE A 163 -16.49 16.30 -8.37
N PHE A 164 -16.42 17.23 -7.42
CA PHE A 164 -17.39 17.34 -6.32
C PHE A 164 -18.26 18.57 -6.56
N ASN A 165 -19.57 18.34 -6.68
CA ASN A 165 -20.55 19.41 -6.99
C ASN A 165 -20.18 20.22 -8.24
N GLY A 166 -19.57 19.57 -9.24
CA GLY A 166 -19.12 20.20 -10.49
C GLY A 166 -17.73 20.83 -10.44
N GLU A 167 -17.07 20.88 -9.29
CA GLU A 167 -15.75 21.45 -9.12
C GLU A 167 -14.65 20.40 -9.16
N PRO A 168 -13.54 20.59 -9.91
CA PRO A 168 -12.44 19.63 -9.96
C PRO A 168 -11.75 19.50 -8.60
N ARG A 169 -11.34 18.28 -8.27
CA ARG A 169 -10.63 17.89 -7.04
C ARG A 169 -9.41 17.04 -7.37
N ASN A 170 -8.57 16.82 -6.37
CA ASN A 170 -7.47 15.87 -6.53
C ASN A 170 -8.01 14.49 -6.93
N PRO A 171 -7.28 13.77 -7.80
CA PRO A 171 -7.64 12.41 -8.17
C PRO A 171 -7.79 11.50 -6.95
N HIS A 172 -8.53 10.40 -7.13
CA HIS A 172 -8.69 9.38 -6.11
C HIS A 172 -7.35 8.70 -5.82
N SER A 173 -6.82 8.90 -4.62
CA SER A 173 -5.49 8.43 -4.23
C SER A 173 -5.48 7.06 -3.54
N GLY A 174 -6.59 6.34 -3.58
CA GLY A 174 -6.76 5.01 -3.00
C GLY A 174 -7.79 4.20 -3.77
N MET A 175 -8.30 3.18 -3.12
CA MET A 175 -9.37 2.31 -3.58
C MET A 175 -10.45 2.28 -2.51
N ASP A 176 -11.71 2.39 -2.91
CA ASP A 176 -12.83 2.25 -1.99
C ASP A 176 -13.32 0.78 -2.05
N ILE A 177 -13.50 0.18 -0.88
CA ILE A 177 -13.97 -1.20 -0.71
C ILE A 177 -15.23 -1.13 0.15
N ASP A 178 -16.34 -1.67 -0.34
CA ASP A 178 -17.59 -1.73 0.40
C ASP A 178 -17.44 -2.50 1.72
N GLY A 179 -18.21 -2.10 2.71
CA GLY A 179 -18.28 -2.77 4.00
C GLY A 179 -19.44 -2.20 4.80
N ASN A 180 -20.02 -3.02 5.68
CA ASN A 180 -21.02 -2.52 6.62
C ASN A 180 -20.33 -1.77 7.74
N GLU A 181 -21.02 -0.78 8.31
CA GLU A 181 -20.49 -0.10 9.49
C GLU A 181 -20.28 -1.12 10.63
N GLY A 182 -19.04 -1.17 11.12
CA GLY A 182 -18.64 -2.11 12.15
C GLY A 182 -17.91 -3.37 11.64
N ASP A 183 -17.81 -3.60 10.34
CA ASP A 183 -17.01 -4.69 9.80
C ASP A 183 -15.52 -4.49 10.15
N PRO A 184 -14.77 -5.56 10.48
CA PRO A 184 -13.37 -5.44 10.86
C PRO A 184 -12.49 -5.02 9.69
N ILE A 185 -11.60 -4.05 9.93
CA ILE A 185 -10.52 -3.67 9.04
C ILE A 185 -9.24 -4.27 9.58
N VAL A 186 -8.51 -5.01 8.74
CA VAL A 186 -7.29 -5.70 9.13
C VAL A 186 -6.05 -5.16 8.40
N SER A 187 -4.87 -5.36 9.00
CA SER A 187 -3.61 -5.08 8.33
C SER A 187 -3.38 -6.09 7.21
N PRO A 188 -3.07 -5.68 5.96
CA PRO A 188 -2.79 -6.60 4.87
C PRO A 188 -1.46 -7.34 5.04
N GLY A 189 -0.53 -6.78 5.80
CA GLY A 189 0.80 -7.33 6.04
C GLY A 189 1.36 -6.92 7.39
N ALA A 190 2.51 -7.47 7.75
CA ALA A 190 3.22 -7.04 8.95
C ALA A 190 3.66 -5.59 8.85
N GLY A 191 3.67 -4.86 9.97
CA GLY A 191 4.10 -3.46 9.98
C GLY A 191 4.07 -2.83 11.36
N THR A 192 4.33 -1.53 11.38
CA THR A 192 4.28 -0.70 12.59
C THR A 192 3.30 0.45 12.36
N ILE A 193 2.39 0.68 13.30
CA ILE A 193 1.49 1.83 13.27
C ILE A 193 2.31 3.10 13.44
N VAL A 194 2.28 4.00 12.47
CA VAL A 194 3.09 5.24 12.50
C VAL A 194 2.27 6.48 12.82
N GLU A 195 0.98 6.46 12.53
CA GLU A 195 0.07 7.57 12.85
C GLU A 195 -1.37 7.06 13.00
N THR A 196 -2.15 7.69 13.87
CA THR A 196 -3.60 7.50 13.99
C THR A 196 -4.28 8.81 14.37
N GLY A 197 -5.52 9.02 13.95
CA GLY A 197 -6.26 10.20 14.37
C GLY A 197 -7.53 10.45 13.59
N ASP A 198 -8.26 11.49 13.99
CA ASP A 198 -9.37 12.05 13.23
C ASP A 198 -8.86 13.20 12.36
N PHE A 199 -9.03 13.07 11.04
CA PHE A 199 -8.61 14.03 10.03
C PHE A 199 -9.83 14.58 9.29
N PHE A 200 -9.79 15.85 8.92
CA PHE A 200 -10.93 16.59 8.37
C PHE A 200 -11.60 15.88 7.16
N PHE A 201 -10.79 15.42 6.21
CA PHE A 201 -11.28 14.71 5.04
C PHE A 201 -11.34 13.20 5.22
N ASN A 202 -10.32 12.63 5.85
CA ASN A 202 -10.14 11.18 5.94
C ASN A 202 -10.94 10.56 7.11
N GLY A 203 -11.45 11.38 8.06
CA GLY A 203 -12.06 10.89 9.29
C GLY A 203 -11.06 10.13 10.16
N ASN A 204 -11.54 9.19 10.93
CA ASN A 204 -10.67 8.31 11.71
C ASN A 204 -9.79 7.50 10.77
N THR A 205 -8.48 7.62 10.96
CA THR A 205 -7.48 7.11 10.02
C THR A 205 -6.35 6.40 10.74
N VAL A 206 -5.85 5.32 10.14
CA VAL A 206 -4.67 4.57 10.58
C VAL A 206 -3.64 4.55 9.47
N PHE A 207 -2.34 4.66 9.82
CA PHE A 207 -1.22 4.50 8.90
C PHE A 207 -0.30 3.39 9.41
N VAL A 208 0.08 2.47 8.51
CA VAL A 208 0.96 1.33 8.79
C VAL A 208 2.20 1.42 7.92
N ASP A 209 3.39 1.49 8.51
CA ASP A 209 4.69 1.34 7.83
C ASP A 209 5.04 -0.14 7.73
N HIS A 210 5.11 -0.68 6.53
CA HIS A 210 5.48 -2.06 6.23
C HIS A 210 6.99 -2.23 5.99
N GLY A 211 7.71 -1.14 5.82
CA GLY A 211 9.15 -1.12 5.54
C GLY A 211 9.51 -0.46 4.22
N GLN A 212 10.74 0.04 4.15
CA GLN A 212 11.35 0.62 2.96
C GLN A 212 10.46 1.61 2.19
N GLY A 213 9.65 2.41 2.92
CA GLY A 213 8.77 3.42 2.32
C GLY A 213 7.48 2.87 1.71
N LEU A 214 7.10 1.62 2.03
CA LEU A 214 5.76 1.10 1.78
C LEU A 214 4.88 1.40 2.99
N VAL A 215 3.90 2.28 2.82
CA VAL A 215 2.96 2.70 3.86
C VAL A 215 1.53 2.52 3.36
N THR A 216 0.68 1.92 4.18
CA THR A 216 -0.76 1.83 3.90
C THR A 216 -1.56 2.76 4.81
N MET A 217 -2.68 3.28 4.28
CA MET A 217 -3.56 4.21 4.97
C MET A 217 -5.01 3.71 4.87
N TYR A 218 -5.70 3.74 6.00
CA TYR A 218 -7.08 3.27 6.18
C TYR A 218 -7.92 4.43 6.70
N CYS A 219 -8.94 4.85 5.95
CA CYS A 219 -9.74 6.02 6.27
C CYS A 219 -11.21 5.65 6.55
N HIS A 220 -11.92 6.62 7.11
CA HIS A 220 -13.36 6.59 7.37
C HIS A 220 -13.80 5.62 8.47
N LEU A 221 -12.87 5.19 9.34
CA LEU A 221 -13.15 4.23 10.40
C LEU A 221 -14.22 4.77 11.38
N SER A 222 -15.08 3.89 11.87
CA SER A 222 -15.95 4.19 13.02
C SER A 222 -15.18 4.15 14.33
N ARG A 223 -14.18 3.25 14.42
CA ARG A 223 -13.33 3.06 15.61
C ARG A 223 -11.91 2.69 15.21
N ILE A 224 -10.93 3.21 15.94
CA ILE A 224 -9.52 2.84 15.84
C ILE A 224 -9.17 1.95 17.03
N ASP A 225 -8.58 0.77 16.78
CA ASP A 225 -8.26 -0.22 17.82
C ASP A 225 -6.75 -0.35 18.09
N VAL A 226 -5.94 0.44 17.39
CA VAL A 226 -4.46 0.44 17.48
C VAL A 226 -3.92 1.82 17.81
N LYS A 227 -2.63 1.89 18.18
CA LYS A 227 -1.95 3.15 18.52
C LYS A 227 -0.56 3.24 17.88
N PRO A 228 -0.04 4.46 17.64
CA PRO A 228 1.32 4.65 17.13
C PRO A 228 2.38 3.92 17.96
N GLY A 229 3.34 3.29 17.25
CA GLY A 229 4.39 2.44 17.83
C GLY A 229 3.99 0.97 18.02
N GLN A 230 2.73 0.60 17.86
CA GLN A 230 2.28 -0.78 17.92
C GLN A 230 2.70 -1.53 16.64
N THR A 231 3.23 -2.74 16.79
CA THR A 231 3.46 -3.68 15.69
C THR A 231 2.20 -4.49 15.43
N VAL A 232 1.98 -4.82 14.15
CA VAL A 232 0.87 -5.63 13.68
C VAL A 232 1.37 -6.67 12.67
N GLU A 233 0.68 -7.80 12.61
CA GLU A 233 0.86 -8.84 11.60
C GLU A 233 -0.28 -8.80 10.58
N ALA A 234 -0.14 -9.54 9.47
CA ALA A 234 -1.22 -9.71 8.51
C ALA A 234 -2.46 -10.33 9.18
N GLY A 235 -3.63 -9.71 9.00
CA GLY A 235 -4.90 -10.14 9.62
C GLY A 235 -5.19 -9.52 10.98
N ASP A 236 -4.25 -8.80 11.60
CA ASP A 236 -4.51 -8.09 12.86
C ASP A 236 -5.51 -6.95 12.65
N THR A 237 -6.50 -6.83 13.52
CA THR A 237 -7.52 -5.79 13.45
C THR A 237 -6.93 -4.41 13.75
N LEU A 238 -7.16 -3.46 12.85
CA LEU A 238 -6.76 -2.05 12.99
C LEU A 238 -7.90 -1.18 13.53
N GLY A 239 -9.14 -1.58 13.27
CA GLY A 239 -10.35 -0.85 13.62
C GLY A 239 -11.56 -1.37 12.86
N LEU A 240 -12.60 -0.56 12.76
CA LEU A 240 -13.87 -0.95 12.15
C LEU A 240 -14.27 0.01 11.03
N VAL A 241 -14.90 -0.52 9.97
CA VAL A 241 -15.52 0.26 8.90
C VAL A 241 -16.49 1.28 9.47
N GLY A 242 -16.52 2.46 8.92
CA GLY A 242 -17.42 3.53 9.31
C GLY A 242 -17.68 4.51 8.17
N SER A 243 -18.14 5.70 8.56
CA SER A 243 -18.50 6.78 7.64
C SER A 243 -18.02 8.15 8.15
N THR A 244 -16.88 8.17 8.87
CA THR A 244 -16.29 9.42 9.37
C THR A 244 -15.57 10.20 8.27
N GLY A 245 -15.43 11.53 8.44
CA GLY A 245 -14.81 12.39 7.45
C GLY A 245 -15.72 12.69 6.24
N ARG A 246 -15.12 12.76 5.03
CA ARG A 246 -15.83 13.13 3.79
C ARG A 246 -16.22 11.90 2.98
N VAL A 247 -17.40 11.40 3.21
CA VAL A 247 -17.94 10.18 2.58
C VAL A 247 -19.38 10.36 2.11
N THR A 248 -19.88 9.42 1.31
CA THR A 248 -21.28 9.31 0.90
C THR A 248 -22.01 8.17 1.64
N GLY A 249 -21.29 7.28 2.28
CA GLY A 249 -21.82 6.13 3.03
C GLY A 249 -20.67 5.30 3.62
N PRO A 250 -20.98 4.26 4.42
CA PRO A 250 -19.97 3.39 5.02
C PRO A 250 -19.14 2.67 3.95
N HIS A 251 -17.82 2.71 4.07
CA HIS A 251 -16.83 1.97 3.26
C HIS A 251 -15.44 2.13 3.86
N LEU A 252 -14.51 1.28 3.43
CA LEU A 252 -13.08 1.51 3.65
C LEU A 252 -12.50 2.24 2.44
N HIS A 253 -11.93 3.44 2.65
CA HIS A 253 -10.97 4.00 1.71
C HIS A 253 -9.57 3.51 2.07
N TRP A 254 -8.98 2.68 1.20
CA TRP A 254 -7.65 2.11 1.37
C TRP A 254 -6.65 2.69 0.38
N SER A 255 -5.55 3.22 0.89
CA SER A 255 -4.48 3.79 0.07
C SER A 255 -3.16 3.09 0.31
N VAL A 256 -2.33 3.02 -0.72
CA VAL A 256 -0.95 2.55 -0.64
C VAL A 256 -0.02 3.64 -1.15
N SER A 257 0.94 4.01 -0.31
CA SER A 257 2.06 4.87 -0.66
C SER A 257 3.33 4.04 -0.79
N LEU A 258 3.99 4.13 -1.92
CA LEU A 258 5.28 3.50 -2.16
C LEU A 258 6.30 4.60 -2.48
N ASN A 259 7.30 4.75 -1.60
CA ASN A 259 8.32 5.80 -1.74
C ASN A 259 7.71 7.22 -1.86
N GLN A 260 6.69 7.51 -1.05
CA GLN A 260 5.92 8.76 -1.06
C GLN A 260 5.15 9.03 -2.36
N ALA A 261 4.95 8.04 -3.22
CA ALA A 261 4.04 8.10 -4.34
C ALA A 261 2.79 7.28 -4.02
N MET A 262 1.60 7.89 -4.13
CA MET A 262 0.36 7.14 -4.05
C MET A 262 0.26 6.25 -5.29
N VAL A 263 0.08 4.94 -5.09
CA VAL A 263 0.02 3.93 -6.15
C VAL A 263 -1.27 3.13 -6.06
N ASN A 264 -1.65 2.49 -7.16
CA ASN A 264 -2.86 1.67 -7.22
C ASN A 264 -2.78 0.50 -6.21
N PRO A 265 -3.61 0.51 -5.14
CA PRO A 265 -3.61 -0.54 -4.12
C PRO A 265 -3.91 -1.93 -4.67
N GLY A 266 -4.74 -2.00 -5.71
CA GLY A 266 -5.09 -3.25 -6.37
C GLY A 266 -3.89 -4.05 -6.89
N LEU A 267 -2.73 -3.42 -7.09
CA LEU A 267 -1.51 -4.10 -7.53
C LEU A 267 -0.89 -4.99 -6.45
N PHE A 268 -1.23 -4.78 -5.18
CA PHE A 268 -0.75 -5.55 -4.03
C PHE A 268 -1.66 -6.71 -3.64
N LEU A 269 -2.87 -6.77 -4.18
CA LEU A 269 -3.86 -7.81 -3.86
C LEU A 269 -3.95 -8.85 -4.97
N PRO A 270 -4.41 -10.06 -4.67
CA PRO A 270 -4.77 -11.04 -5.68
C PRO A 270 -5.75 -10.45 -6.71
N THR A 271 -5.71 -10.93 -7.94
CA THR A 271 -6.74 -10.61 -8.93
C THR A 271 -8.03 -11.36 -8.59
N GLU A 272 -9.18 -10.86 -9.06
CA GLU A 272 -10.45 -11.58 -8.88
C GLU A 272 -10.42 -12.99 -9.50
N ALA A 273 -9.60 -13.19 -10.53
CA ALA A 273 -9.38 -14.51 -11.13
C ALA A 273 -8.61 -15.46 -10.20
N ASP A 274 -7.73 -14.95 -9.34
CA ASP A 274 -6.93 -15.75 -8.40
C ASP A 274 -7.75 -16.20 -7.16
N THR A 275 -8.94 -15.62 -6.95
CA THR A 275 -9.83 -15.90 -5.79
C THR A 275 -11.04 -16.78 -6.16
N ALA A 276 -11.13 -17.25 -7.40
CA ALA A 276 -12.28 -17.98 -7.95
C ALA A 276 -12.12 -19.52 -7.93
N ASP A 277 -11.23 -20.09 -7.09
CA ASP A 277 -11.04 -21.53 -6.88
C ASP A 277 -11.67 -22.02 -5.56
#